data_070069a255b00709657d77bbdb750935
#
_entry.id   070069a255b00709657d77bbdb750935
#
_cell.length_a   1.000
_cell.length_b   1.000
_cell.length_c   1.000
_cell.angle_alpha   90.00
_cell.angle_beta   90.00
_cell.angle_gamma   90.00
#
_symmetry.space_group_name_H-M   'P 1'
#
loop_
_entity.id
_entity.type
_entity.pdbx_description
1 polymer ?
#
loop_
_entity_poly.entity_id
_entity_poly.type
_entity_poly.pdbx_seq_one_letter_code
_entity_poly.pdbx_strand_id
1 'polypeptide(L)'
;STQSRSSAASDVYKRQNAFIMGDDVANAALNFLERGWNGENFHEVTENLRSSDPYMVMADFKDYRRAQADLQRLYADREHWAKMSLKNIANSGIFSADRAVLDYARDIWHASAVK
;
A
#
# COMPACT_ATOMS: atom_id res chain seq x y z
N SER A 1 16.41 -19.05 18.59
CA SER A 1 15.58 -18.76 17.38
C SER A 1 15.25 -17.27 17.19
N THR A 2 15.55 -16.39 18.15
CA THR A 2 15.32 -14.93 18.07
C THR A 2 16.37 -14.24 17.17
N GLN A 3 17.57 -14.78 17.12
CA GLN A 3 18.69 -14.21 16.34
C GLN A 3 18.52 -14.36 14.82
N SER A 4 17.82 -15.41 14.35
CA SER A 4 17.57 -15.63 12.92
C SER A 4 16.49 -14.69 12.35
N ARG A 5 15.54 -14.25 13.16
CA ARG A 5 14.50 -13.29 12.75
C ARG A 5 15.05 -11.86 12.62
N SER A 6 15.98 -11.48 13.49
CA SER A 6 16.67 -10.19 13.44
C SER A 6 17.58 -10.06 12.20
N SER A 7 18.28 -11.13 11.81
CA SER A 7 19.12 -11.12 10.61
C SER A 7 18.30 -11.04 9.33
N ALA A 8 17.20 -11.79 9.23
CA ALA A 8 16.30 -11.75 8.07
C ALA A 8 15.66 -10.37 7.88
N ALA A 9 15.22 -9.71 8.96
CA ALA A 9 14.70 -8.35 8.90
C ALA A 9 15.78 -7.35 8.46
N SER A 10 17.00 -7.48 8.95
CA SER A 10 18.14 -6.66 8.53
C SER A 10 18.51 -6.87 7.06
N ASP A 11 18.42 -8.09 6.55
CA ASP A 11 18.72 -8.41 5.16
C ASP A 11 17.64 -7.91 4.19
N VAL A 12 16.38 -7.96 4.61
CA VAL A 12 15.27 -7.35 3.86
C VAL A 12 15.46 -5.83 3.79
N TYR A 13 15.77 -5.18 4.91
CA TYR A 13 16.03 -3.75 4.99
C TYR A 13 17.21 -3.30 4.10
N LYS A 14 18.32 -4.05 4.10
CA LYS A 14 19.47 -3.77 3.23
C LYS A 14 19.13 -3.88 1.74
N ARG A 15 18.33 -4.89 1.36
CA ARG A 15 17.87 -5.06 -0.03
C ARG A 15 16.93 -3.93 -0.45
N GLN A 16 16.04 -3.48 0.44
CA GLN A 16 15.15 -2.34 0.19
C GLN A 16 15.94 -1.06 -0.06
N ASN A 17 16.89 -0.73 0.80
CA ASN A 17 17.74 0.46 0.62
C ASN A 17 18.57 0.39 -0.65
N ALA A 18 19.10 -0.77 -1.00
CA ALA A 18 19.84 -0.95 -2.25
C ALA A 18 18.92 -0.76 -3.48
N PHE A 19 17.67 -1.19 -3.40
CA PHE A 19 16.68 -1.02 -4.46
C PHE A 19 16.27 0.45 -4.63
N ILE A 20 16.02 1.16 -3.52
CA ILE A 20 15.68 2.60 -3.54
C ILE A 20 16.84 3.42 -4.12
N MET A 21 18.07 3.10 -3.76
CA MET A 21 19.26 3.81 -4.26
C MET A 21 19.49 3.63 -5.77
N GLY A 22 18.95 2.57 -6.38
CA GLY A 22 19.02 2.30 -7.82
C GLY A 22 17.82 2.80 -8.64
N ASP A 23 16.77 3.31 -8.00
CA ASP A 23 15.57 3.78 -8.69
C ASP A 23 15.58 5.33 -8.85
N ASP A 24 15.91 5.80 -10.04
CA ASP A 24 15.96 7.23 -10.37
C ASP A 24 14.62 7.95 -10.15
N VAL A 25 13.50 7.26 -10.34
CA VAL A 25 12.15 7.83 -10.20
C VAL A 25 11.77 8.01 -8.74
N ALA A 26 12.06 7.02 -7.90
CA ALA A 26 11.84 7.10 -6.46
C ALA A 26 12.71 8.21 -5.85
N ASN A 27 13.98 8.27 -6.23
CA ASN A 27 14.88 9.33 -5.80
C ASN A 27 14.44 10.73 -6.26
N ALA A 28 13.94 10.86 -7.48
CA ALA A 28 13.40 12.12 -7.97
C ALA A 28 12.19 12.59 -7.14
N ALA A 29 11.29 11.69 -6.75
CA ALA A 29 10.16 12.00 -5.88
C ALA A 29 10.61 12.45 -4.48
N LEU A 30 11.56 11.74 -3.86
CA LEU A 30 12.13 12.15 -2.57
C LEU A 30 12.81 13.51 -2.65
N ASN A 31 13.60 13.77 -3.69
CA ASN A 31 14.24 15.05 -3.90
C ASN A 31 13.25 16.19 -4.12
N PHE A 32 12.11 15.91 -4.75
CA PHE A 32 11.02 16.90 -4.90
C PHE A 32 10.42 17.25 -3.53
N LEU A 33 10.12 16.26 -2.71
CA LEU A 33 9.59 16.45 -1.34
C LEU A 33 10.61 17.18 -0.44
N GLU A 34 11.89 16.87 -0.57
CA GLU A 34 12.97 17.50 0.21
C GLU A 34 13.07 19.01 -0.03
N ARG A 35 12.73 19.47 -1.25
CA ARG A 35 12.69 20.92 -1.58
C ARG A 35 11.53 21.64 -0.92
N GLY A 36 10.55 20.92 -0.41
CA GLY A 36 9.32 21.48 0.14
C GLY A 36 8.34 21.99 -0.92
N TRP A 37 7.16 22.32 -0.48
CA TRP A 37 6.07 22.84 -1.32
C TRP A 37 5.25 23.87 -0.54
N ASN A 38 4.92 25.00 -1.17
CA ASN A 38 4.13 26.09 -0.56
C ASN A 38 4.65 26.57 0.81
N GLY A 39 5.96 26.55 1.04
CA GLY A 39 6.56 26.95 2.32
C GLY A 39 6.59 25.84 3.38
N GLU A 40 6.02 24.69 3.09
CA GLU A 40 6.06 23.51 3.96
C GLU A 40 7.34 22.70 3.71
N ASN A 41 7.85 22.10 4.78
CA ASN A 41 9.03 21.26 4.77
C ASN A 41 8.64 19.81 5.03
N PHE A 42 9.10 18.90 4.17
CA PHE A 42 8.83 17.46 4.29
C PHE A 42 10.09 16.64 4.63
N HIS A 43 11.11 17.28 5.18
CA HIS A 43 12.39 16.66 5.51
C HIS A 43 12.25 15.43 6.40
N GLU A 44 11.44 15.50 7.46
CA GLU A 44 11.20 14.38 8.36
C GLU A 44 10.59 13.15 7.64
N VAL A 45 9.68 13.39 6.70
CA VAL A 45 9.06 12.34 5.89
C VAL A 45 10.09 11.71 4.94
N THR A 46 10.87 12.53 4.26
CA THR A 46 11.88 12.05 3.30
C THR A 46 13.01 11.30 3.99
N GLU A 47 13.44 11.75 5.16
CA GLU A 47 14.44 11.06 5.97
C GLU A 47 13.92 9.71 6.47
N ASN A 48 12.68 9.63 6.93
CA ASN A 48 12.07 8.37 7.35
C ASN A 48 11.99 7.39 6.18
N LEU A 49 11.53 7.83 5.01
CA LEU A 49 11.45 6.98 3.81
C LEU A 49 12.84 6.50 3.34
N ARG A 50 13.89 7.33 3.46
CA ARG A 50 15.26 6.95 3.09
C ARG A 50 15.89 5.99 4.09
N SER A 51 15.61 6.16 5.38
CA SER A 51 16.30 5.43 6.45
C SER A 51 15.61 4.13 6.85
N SER A 52 14.29 4.07 6.78
CA SER A 52 13.52 2.98 7.37
C SER A 52 12.51 2.33 6.43
N ASP A 53 11.72 3.11 5.69
CA ASP A 53 10.64 2.67 4.80
C ASP A 53 9.95 1.34 5.22
N PRO A 54 9.39 1.28 6.44
CA PRO A 54 8.91 0.01 7.02
C PRO A 54 7.74 -0.60 6.24
N TYR A 55 7.07 0.20 5.42
CA TYR A 55 5.93 -0.21 4.61
C TYR A 55 6.27 -0.39 3.13
N MET A 56 7.55 -0.35 2.76
CA MET A 56 8.02 -0.52 1.37
C MET A 56 7.43 0.47 0.36
N VAL A 57 7.05 1.66 0.81
CA VAL A 57 6.41 2.69 -0.02
C VAL A 57 7.27 3.06 -1.22
N MET A 58 8.58 3.21 -1.00
CA MET A 58 9.51 3.56 -2.06
C MET A 58 9.84 2.38 -2.97
N ALA A 59 9.91 1.17 -2.43
CA ALA A 59 10.09 -0.04 -3.22
C ALA A 59 8.91 -0.27 -4.21
N ASP A 60 7.69 0.02 -3.76
CA ASP A 60 6.46 -0.14 -4.56
C ASP A 60 6.15 1.08 -5.44
N PHE A 61 6.87 2.20 -5.30
CA PHE A 61 6.54 3.47 -5.93
C PHE A 61 6.45 3.39 -7.46
N LYS A 62 7.34 2.63 -8.09
CA LYS A 62 7.33 2.43 -9.53
C LYS A 62 6.07 1.71 -9.99
N ASP A 63 5.66 0.66 -9.28
CA ASP A 63 4.46 -0.11 -9.59
C ASP A 63 3.19 0.70 -9.28
N TYR A 64 3.18 1.46 -8.20
CA TYR A 64 2.12 2.43 -7.90
C TYR A 64 1.92 3.43 -9.04
N ARG A 65 2.99 4.02 -9.58
CA ARG A 65 2.90 4.93 -10.72
C ARG A 65 2.33 4.26 -11.96
N ARG A 66 2.74 3.02 -12.24
CA ARG A 66 2.20 2.22 -13.34
C ARG A 66 0.68 2.02 -13.15
N ALA A 67 0.27 1.59 -11.96
CA ALA A 67 -1.13 1.38 -11.63
C ALA A 67 -1.96 2.68 -11.77
N GLN A 68 -1.43 3.82 -11.35
CA GLN A 68 -2.08 5.12 -11.54
C GLN A 68 -2.26 5.48 -13.02
N ALA A 69 -1.26 5.23 -13.85
CA ALA A 69 -1.36 5.46 -15.29
C ALA A 69 -2.40 4.52 -15.94
N ASP A 70 -2.47 3.27 -15.52
CA ASP A 70 -3.48 2.31 -15.96
C ASP A 70 -4.89 2.76 -15.56
N LEU A 71 -5.07 3.22 -14.31
CA LEU A 71 -6.33 3.78 -13.82
C LEU A 71 -6.79 4.99 -14.63
N GLN A 72 -5.89 5.91 -14.97
CA GLN A 72 -6.21 7.07 -15.78
C GLN A 72 -6.69 6.67 -17.19
N ARG A 73 -6.07 5.69 -17.81
CA ARG A 73 -6.50 5.15 -19.12
C ARG A 73 -7.87 4.51 -19.03
N LEU A 74 -8.10 3.67 -18.00
CA LEU A 74 -9.40 3.04 -17.77
C LEU A 74 -10.51 4.07 -17.48
N TYR A 75 -10.19 5.10 -16.73
CA TYR A 75 -11.14 6.16 -16.40
C TYR A 75 -11.54 7.00 -17.62
N ALA A 76 -10.69 7.12 -18.63
CA ALA A 76 -11.00 7.80 -19.88
C ALA A 76 -12.10 7.06 -20.68
N ASP A 77 -12.17 5.73 -20.61
CA ASP A 77 -13.27 4.92 -21.13
C ASP A 77 -14.41 4.86 -20.10
N ARG A 78 -15.32 5.82 -20.19
CA ARG A 78 -16.44 5.99 -19.24
C ARG A 78 -17.38 4.79 -19.18
N GLU A 79 -17.61 4.13 -20.31
CA GLU A 79 -18.50 2.96 -20.37
C GLU A 79 -17.85 1.76 -19.67
N HIS A 80 -16.58 1.51 -19.97
CA HIS A 80 -15.83 0.44 -19.31
C HIS A 80 -15.72 0.68 -17.80
N TRP A 81 -15.41 1.92 -17.40
CA TRP A 81 -15.33 2.30 -15.99
C TRP A 81 -16.65 2.08 -15.25
N ALA A 82 -17.79 2.46 -15.86
CA ALA A 82 -19.11 2.24 -15.28
C ALA A 82 -19.42 0.74 -15.09
N LYS A 83 -19.07 -0.08 -16.09
CA LYS A 83 -19.23 -1.56 -16.00
C LYS A 83 -18.39 -2.15 -14.86
N MET A 84 -17.13 -1.70 -14.71
CA MET A 84 -16.26 -2.12 -13.60
C MET A 84 -16.84 -1.71 -12.25
N SER A 85 -17.33 -0.47 -12.12
CA SER A 85 -17.95 0.03 -10.90
C SER A 85 -19.18 -0.76 -10.52
N LEU A 86 -20.07 -1.05 -11.45
CA LEU A 86 -21.26 -1.88 -11.22
C LEU A 86 -20.87 -3.30 -10.78
N LYS A 87 -19.85 -3.88 -11.39
CA LYS A 87 -19.34 -5.20 -11.00
C LYS A 87 -18.79 -5.19 -9.56
N ASN A 88 -18.06 -4.15 -9.18
CA ASN A 88 -17.55 -3.99 -7.82
C ASN A 88 -18.71 -3.84 -6.82
N ILE A 89 -19.74 -3.03 -7.13
CA ILE A 89 -20.92 -2.89 -6.28
C ILE A 89 -21.64 -4.23 -6.14
N ALA A 90 -21.87 -4.96 -7.23
CA ALA A 90 -22.55 -6.25 -7.20
C ALA A 90 -21.80 -7.31 -6.35
N ASN A 91 -20.48 -7.21 -6.25
CA ASN A 91 -19.65 -8.13 -5.47
C ASN A 91 -19.27 -7.58 -4.07
N SER A 92 -19.75 -6.39 -3.69
CA SER A 92 -19.36 -5.74 -2.42
C SER A 92 -19.93 -6.42 -1.17
N GLY A 93 -20.90 -7.33 -1.30
CA GLY A 93 -21.48 -8.07 -0.18
C GLY A 93 -20.46 -8.82 0.68
N ILE A 94 -19.33 -9.22 0.09
CA ILE A 94 -18.23 -9.85 0.84
C ILE A 94 -17.61 -8.92 1.89
N PHE A 95 -17.76 -7.62 1.74
CA PHE A 95 -17.24 -6.61 2.68
C PHE A 95 -18.29 -6.14 3.70
N SER A 96 -19.47 -6.81 3.78
CA SER A 96 -20.47 -6.44 4.76
C SER A 96 -19.99 -6.71 6.19
N ALA A 97 -20.30 -5.80 7.11
CA ALA A 97 -19.98 -5.96 8.52
C ALA A 97 -20.68 -7.19 9.12
N ASP A 98 -21.93 -7.45 8.73
CA ASP A 98 -22.70 -8.61 9.20
C ASP A 98 -21.98 -9.93 8.85
N ARG A 99 -21.51 -10.05 7.62
CA ARG A 99 -20.71 -11.23 7.22
C ARG A 99 -19.44 -11.36 8.07
N ALA A 100 -18.70 -10.27 8.25
CA ALA A 100 -17.47 -10.29 9.03
C ALA A 100 -17.73 -10.69 10.49
N VAL A 101 -18.76 -10.14 11.11
CA VAL A 101 -19.15 -10.50 12.49
C VAL A 101 -19.57 -11.97 12.60
N LEU A 102 -20.34 -12.48 11.64
CA LEU A 102 -20.74 -13.89 11.60
C LEU A 102 -19.53 -14.83 11.41
N ASP A 103 -18.57 -14.46 10.58
CA ASP A 103 -17.34 -15.21 10.41
C ASP A 103 -16.52 -15.21 11.71
N TYR A 104 -16.37 -14.07 12.39
CA TYR A 104 -15.72 -14.01 13.72
C TYR A 104 -16.45 -14.84 14.77
N ALA A 105 -17.78 -14.75 14.80
CA ALA A 105 -18.58 -15.55 15.73
C ALA A 105 -18.37 -17.05 15.53
N ARG A 106 -18.38 -17.51 14.27
CA ARG A 106 -18.20 -18.91 13.91
C ARG A 106 -16.76 -19.39 14.12
N ASP A 107 -15.78 -18.66 13.54
CA ASP A 107 -14.42 -19.19 13.34
C ASP A 107 -13.47 -18.84 14.49
N ILE A 108 -13.76 -17.77 15.25
CA ILE A 108 -12.88 -17.29 16.33
C ILE A 108 -13.53 -17.46 17.70
N TRP A 109 -14.77 -16.98 17.87
CA TRP A 109 -15.44 -16.98 19.16
C TRP A 109 -16.24 -18.27 19.43
N HIS A 110 -16.51 -19.07 18.39
CA HIS A 110 -17.35 -20.28 18.46
C HIS A 110 -18.72 -20.01 19.14
N ALA A 111 -19.25 -18.81 18.90
CA ALA A 111 -20.51 -18.34 19.48
C ALA A 111 -21.70 -18.71 18.61
N SER A 112 -22.81 -19.08 19.26
CA SER A 112 -24.08 -19.33 18.58
C SER A 112 -25.09 -18.25 18.94
N ALA A 113 -26.00 -17.94 18.02
CA ALA A 113 -27.09 -17.02 18.30
C ALA A 113 -27.97 -17.56 19.44
N VAL A 114 -28.26 -16.74 20.44
CA VAL A 114 -29.23 -17.04 21.47
C VAL A 114 -30.63 -16.90 20.84
N LYS A 115 -31.45 -17.96 20.95
CA LYS A 115 -32.84 -17.97 20.46
C LYS A 115 -33.74 -17.24 21.43
#